data_0b988b2ecaebb0becd1f6ec7334ff82e
#
_entry.id   0b988b2ecaebb0becd1f6ec7334ff82e
#
_cell.length_a   1.000
_cell.length_b   1.000
_cell.length_c   1.000
_cell.angle_alpha   90.00
_cell.angle_beta   90.00
_cell.angle_gamma   90.00
#
_symmetry.space_group_name_H-M   'P 1'
#
loop_
_entity.id
_entity.type
_entity.pdbx_description
1 polymer ?
#
loop_
_entity_poly.entity_id
_entity_poly.type
_entity_poly.pdbx_seq_one_letter_code
_entity_poly.pdbx_strand_id
1 'polypeptide(L)'
;VKNTIPYLNKPEDVEPTIANWYASTYTDGGEYAAILVKTREGRPVKIEGNKSSSVSKGVLSGRAHASVLSLYDNEKLKGPQVGGKSADWSQLDKEFTSKLAAVAAKSGQIRIVSNSILSPTTKKVLAEFTAKYPTTQHVVYDANPAYGLTQAHGGALPNIDFSQAKTMVSIGADFLGSWIAPTEFAAQWAITRKVGSAKDGKKTMSRHYQFESILSNTGANADYRATYKPSQEGLVAVSLYNAVALLTGAAAVPAAAIKIAHLEKAAKDLVASKGASIIVSGSNDPEVQKVIAATNSLVGAYGTTINTGLTVHYRQGNDAAMANFIKEAAAG
;
A
#
# COMPACT_ATOMS: atom_id res chain seq x y z
N VAL A 1 -20.87 -36.40 19.46
CA VAL A 1 -22.08 -35.93 20.17
C VAL A 1 -21.71 -34.82 21.17
N LYS A 2 -20.78 -33.92 20.79
CA LYS A 2 -20.27 -32.97 21.77
C LYS A 2 -21.18 -31.75 22.00
N ASN A 3 -22.25 -31.56 21.22
CA ASN A 3 -23.08 -30.34 21.29
C ASN A 3 -24.54 -30.66 20.92
N THR A 4 -25.15 -31.62 21.58
CA THR A 4 -26.58 -31.91 21.41
C THR A 4 -27.44 -30.78 22.05
N ILE A 5 -26.89 -30.08 23.05
CA ILE A 5 -27.50 -28.88 23.66
C ILE A 5 -26.51 -27.74 23.40
N PRO A 6 -26.83 -26.81 22.52
CA PRO A 6 -25.87 -25.76 22.12
C PRO A 6 -25.55 -24.77 23.26
N TYR A 7 -26.52 -24.48 24.16
CA TYR A 7 -26.33 -23.59 25.28
C TYR A 7 -27.17 -23.96 26.49
N LEU A 8 -26.60 -23.91 27.70
CA LEU A 8 -27.35 -23.91 28.96
C LEU A 8 -27.96 -22.53 29.20
N ASN A 9 -27.20 -21.47 28.92
CA ASN A 9 -27.68 -20.09 28.92
C ASN A 9 -27.34 -19.49 27.54
N LYS A 10 -28.35 -19.30 26.70
CA LYS A 10 -28.17 -18.74 25.37
C LYS A 10 -27.89 -17.25 25.48
N PRO A 11 -26.83 -16.70 24.87
CA PRO A 11 -26.65 -15.26 24.73
C PRO A 11 -27.80 -14.66 23.92
N GLU A 12 -28.27 -13.47 24.31
CA GLU A 12 -29.46 -12.83 23.76
C GLU A 12 -29.40 -12.68 22.23
N ASP A 13 -28.25 -12.30 21.69
CA ASP A 13 -28.06 -12.02 20.26
C ASP A 13 -27.50 -13.19 19.46
N VAL A 14 -27.45 -14.42 20.00
CA VAL A 14 -26.89 -15.57 19.33
C VAL A 14 -27.94 -16.65 19.08
N GLU A 15 -28.32 -16.82 17.82
CA GLU A 15 -29.14 -17.96 17.38
C GLU A 15 -28.25 -19.08 16.83
N PRO A 16 -28.42 -20.34 17.28
CA PRO A 16 -27.73 -21.49 16.69
C PRO A 16 -27.95 -21.53 15.17
N THR A 17 -26.90 -21.78 14.41
CA THR A 17 -26.89 -21.86 12.95
C THR A 17 -27.03 -20.53 12.18
N ILE A 18 -27.55 -19.47 12.80
CA ILE A 18 -27.64 -18.14 12.18
C ILE A 18 -26.32 -17.41 12.38
N ALA A 19 -25.82 -16.81 11.32
CA ALA A 19 -24.57 -16.05 11.38
C ALA A 19 -24.83 -14.58 11.69
N ASN A 20 -24.03 -14.03 12.61
CA ASN A 20 -23.96 -12.59 12.87
C ASN A 20 -22.81 -11.96 12.10
N TRP A 21 -22.95 -10.68 11.73
CA TRP A 21 -21.95 -9.93 11.00
C TRP A 21 -21.52 -8.71 11.82
N TYR A 22 -20.22 -8.51 11.93
CA TYR A 22 -19.64 -7.41 12.66
C TYR A 22 -18.71 -6.59 11.75
N ALA A 23 -18.90 -5.28 11.75
CA ALA A 23 -17.97 -4.37 11.07
C ALA A 23 -16.66 -4.29 11.86
N SER A 24 -15.55 -4.37 11.15
CA SER A 24 -14.21 -4.27 11.72
C SER A 24 -13.22 -3.74 10.70
N THR A 25 -11.95 -3.71 11.05
CA THR A 25 -10.85 -3.25 10.21
C THR A 25 -9.76 -4.31 10.15
N TYR A 26 -9.26 -4.57 8.96
CA TYR A 26 -8.04 -5.34 8.73
C TYR A 26 -6.90 -4.39 8.42
N THR A 27 -5.77 -4.58 9.10
CA THR A 27 -4.50 -3.88 8.81
C THR A 27 -3.36 -4.87 8.90
N ASP A 28 -2.50 -4.90 7.89
CA ASP A 28 -1.29 -5.73 7.87
C ASP A 28 -0.20 -5.01 7.07
N GLY A 29 0.80 -4.52 7.80
CA GLY A 29 1.95 -3.82 7.24
C GLY A 29 1.59 -2.56 6.45
N GLY A 30 1.22 -2.43 5.36
CA GLY A 30 0.77 -1.25 4.60
C GLY A 30 -0.57 -1.50 3.92
N GLU A 31 -1.27 -2.57 4.29
CA GLU A 31 -2.59 -2.87 3.77
C GLU A 31 -3.66 -2.46 4.79
N TYR A 32 -4.69 -1.81 4.30
CA TYR A 32 -5.90 -1.45 5.06
C TYR A 32 -7.13 -1.90 4.30
N ALA A 33 -8.09 -2.48 5.01
CA ALA A 33 -9.42 -2.74 4.48
C ALA A 33 -10.48 -2.66 5.57
N ALA A 34 -11.61 -2.03 5.27
CA ALA A 34 -12.81 -2.16 6.08
C ALA A 34 -13.48 -3.50 5.79
N ILE A 35 -13.73 -4.28 6.83
CA ILE A 35 -14.20 -5.66 6.73
C ILE A 35 -15.52 -5.88 7.45
N LEU A 36 -16.22 -6.94 7.04
CA LEU A 36 -17.33 -7.56 7.74
C LEU A 36 -16.90 -8.95 8.17
N VAL A 37 -16.94 -9.21 9.46
CA VAL A 37 -16.59 -10.50 10.06
C VAL A 37 -17.87 -11.29 10.30
N LYS A 38 -17.99 -12.42 9.61
CA LYS A 38 -19.07 -13.38 9.82
C LYS A 38 -18.72 -14.26 11.00
N THR A 39 -19.60 -14.32 11.99
CA THR A 39 -19.44 -15.19 13.15
C THR A 39 -20.55 -16.23 13.22
N ARG A 40 -20.26 -17.38 13.75
CA ARG A 40 -21.25 -18.37 14.20
C ARG A 40 -20.95 -18.71 15.64
N GLU A 41 -21.97 -18.57 16.49
CA GLU A 41 -21.86 -18.90 17.92
C GLU A 41 -20.61 -18.23 18.55
N GLY A 42 -20.40 -16.92 18.24
CA GLY A 42 -19.26 -16.15 18.72
C GLY A 42 -17.92 -16.45 18.06
N ARG A 43 -17.86 -17.36 17.08
CA ARG A 43 -16.62 -17.73 16.38
C ARG A 43 -16.55 -17.12 15.01
N PRO A 44 -15.51 -16.32 14.69
CA PRO A 44 -15.28 -15.82 13.34
C PRO A 44 -15.04 -16.97 12.37
N VAL A 45 -15.81 -17.00 11.27
CA VAL A 45 -15.73 -18.07 10.27
C VAL A 45 -15.41 -17.56 8.87
N LYS A 46 -15.62 -16.28 8.60
CA LYS A 46 -15.36 -15.67 7.28
C LYS A 46 -15.14 -14.18 7.41
N ILE A 47 -14.31 -13.63 6.52
CA ILE A 47 -14.12 -12.19 6.37
C ILE A 47 -14.58 -11.81 4.97
N GLU A 48 -15.36 -10.73 4.87
CA GLU A 48 -15.80 -10.10 3.63
C GLU A 48 -15.50 -8.59 3.67
N GLY A 49 -15.39 -7.97 2.49
CA GLY A 49 -15.20 -6.54 2.38
C GLY A 49 -16.47 -5.76 2.70
N ASN A 50 -16.33 -4.68 3.43
CA ASN A 50 -17.44 -3.77 3.70
C ASN A 50 -17.68 -2.86 2.50
N LYS A 51 -18.76 -3.10 1.77
CA LYS A 51 -19.15 -2.31 0.59
C LYS A 51 -19.50 -0.84 0.90
N SER A 52 -19.80 -0.53 2.16
CA SER A 52 -20.07 0.83 2.61
C SER A 52 -18.78 1.65 2.85
N SER A 53 -17.60 1.02 2.75
CA SER A 53 -16.33 1.74 2.86
C SER A 53 -16.10 2.64 1.65
N SER A 54 -15.79 3.91 1.90
CA SER A 54 -15.39 4.87 0.86
C SER A 54 -14.00 4.57 0.27
N VAL A 55 -13.15 3.85 1.01
CA VAL A 55 -11.77 3.51 0.63
C VAL A 55 -11.75 2.16 -0.12
N SER A 56 -11.99 1.05 0.58
CA SER A 56 -11.85 -0.29 0.01
C SER A 56 -13.04 -0.72 -0.85
N LYS A 57 -14.20 -0.07 -0.73
CA LYS A 57 -15.43 -0.33 -1.52
C LYS A 57 -15.81 -1.82 -1.61
N GLY A 58 -15.49 -2.57 -0.55
CA GLY A 58 -15.77 -4.00 -0.45
C GLY A 58 -14.74 -4.93 -1.09
N VAL A 59 -13.63 -4.41 -1.59
CA VAL A 59 -12.53 -5.22 -2.13
C VAL A 59 -11.60 -5.64 -0.99
N LEU A 60 -11.15 -6.89 -1.03
CA LEU A 60 -10.20 -7.47 -0.09
C LEU A 60 -9.09 -8.21 -0.84
N SER A 61 -7.90 -8.21 -0.25
CA SER A 61 -6.82 -9.10 -0.66
C SER A 61 -7.06 -10.53 -0.21
N GLY A 62 -6.37 -11.48 -0.85
CA GLY A 62 -6.34 -12.88 -0.40
C GLY A 62 -5.84 -13.03 1.04
N ARG A 63 -4.88 -12.20 1.48
CA ARG A 63 -4.39 -12.17 2.86
C ARG A 63 -5.46 -11.75 3.85
N ALA A 64 -6.21 -10.72 3.54
CA ALA A 64 -7.31 -10.27 4.39
C ALA A 64 -8.39 -11.35 4.53
N HIS A 65 -8.75 -12.04 3.44
CA HIS A 65 -9.67 -13.20 3.51
C HIS A 65 -9.11 -14.33 4.37
N ALA A 66 -7.82 -14.65 4.23
CA ALA A 66 -7.16 -15.74 4.95
C ALA A 66 -6.88 -15.41 6.42
N SER A 67 -6.91 -14.14 6.84
CA SER A 67 -6.52 -13.72 8.19
C SER A 67 -7.36 -14.37 9.30
N VAL A 68 -8.60 -14.80 9.01
CA VAL A 68 -9.43 -15.55 9.95
C VAL A 68 -8.77 -16.86 10.40
N LEU A 69 -7.94 -17.47 9.55
CA LEU A 69 -7.27 -18.74 9.85
C LEU A 69 -6.23 -18.59 10.97
N SER A 70 -5.60 -17.43 11.09
CA SER A 70 -4.62 -17.15 12.14
C SER A 70 -5.19 -17.24 13.55
N LEU A 71 -6.51 -17.04 13.70
CA LEU A 71 -7.20 -17.22 14.99
C LEU A 71 -7.21 -18.68 15.47
N TYR A 72 -7.17 -19.62 14.52
CA TYR A 72 -7.27 -21.05 14.76
C TYR A 72 -5.93 -21.78 14.60
N ASP A 73 -4.86 -21.06 14.28
CA ASP A 73 -3.52 -21.60 14.17
C ASP A 73 -3.01 -22.07 15.54
N ASN A 74 -2.59 -23.33 15.61
CA ASN A 74 -2.04 -23.90 16.83
C ASN A 74 -0.63 -23.39 17.14
N GLU A 75 0.11 -22.98 16.13
CA GLU A 75 1.48 -22.47 16.24
C GLU A 75 1.55 -20.95 16.56
N LYS A 76 0.40 -20.27 16.65
CA LYS A 76 0.38 -18.86 17.01
C LYS A 76 0.99 -18.61 18.39
N LEU A 77 1.68 -17.50 18.56
CA LEU A 77 2.20 -17.07 19.85
C LEU A 77 1.06 -16.92 20.87
N LYS A 78 1.20 -17.55 22.03
CA LYS A 78 0.16 -17.58 23.09
C LYS A 78 0.44 -16.58 24.22
N GLY A 79 1.64 -15.99 24.26
CA GLY A 79 2.07 -15.06 25.28
C GLY A 79 3.47 -14.52 25.00
N PRO A 80 3.99 -13.68 25.90
CA PRO A 80 5.32 -13.11 25.77
C PRO A 80 6.40 -14.18 25.95
N GLN A 81 7.58 -13.88 25.39
CA GLN A 81 8.77 -14.70 25.51
C GLN A 81 9.98 -13.81 25.88
N VAL A 82 10.84 -14.33 26.76
CA VAL A 82 12.13 -13.71 27.11
C VAL A 82 13.23 -14.74 26.87
N GLY A 83 14.20 -14.43 26.03
CA GLY A 83 15.27 -15.35 25.65
C GLY A 83 14.77 -16.66 25.01
N GLY A 84 13.68 -16.60 24.26
CA GLY A 84 13.06 -17.77 23.61
C GLY A 84 12.23 -18.67 24.53
N LYS A 85 12.08 -18.30 25.81
CA LYS A 85 11.27 -19.04 26.80
C LYS A 85 10.00 -18.27 27.12
N SER A 86 8.90 -19.00 27.35
CA SER A 86 7.63 -18.42 27.80
C SER A 86 7.83 -17.62 29.09
N ALA A 87 7.24 -16.45 29.17
CA ALA A 87 7.32 -15.55 30.31
C ALA A 87 5.94 -14.95 30.63
N ASP A 88 5.78 -14.46 31.86
CA ASP A 88 4.57 -13.70 32.24
C ASP A 88 4.69 -12.24 31.81
N TRP A 89 3.55 -11.62 31.53
CA TRP A 89 3.50 -10.17 31.24
C TRP A 89 4.09 -9.33 32.35
N SER A 90 3.83 -9.67 33.62
CA SER A 90 4.37 -8.95 34.76
C SER A 90 5.91 -8.99 34.85
N GLN A 91 6.51 -10.12 34.44
CA GLN A 91 7.97 -10.25 34.36
C GLN A 91 8.51 -9.38 33.22
N LEU A 92 7.90 -9.48 32.02
CA LEU A 92 8.30 -8.70 30.85
C LEU A 92 8.24 -7.19 31.14
N ASP A 93 7.12 -6.73 31.72
CA ASP A 93 6.91 -5.31 32.05
C ASP A 93 7.96 -4.79 33.04
N LYS A 94 8.30 -5.56 34.08
CA LYS A 94 9.36 -5.20 35.05
C LYS A 94 10.71 -5.10 34.40
N GLU A 95 11.10 -6.09 33.60
CA GLU A 95 12.40 -6.10 32.92
C GLU A 95 12.49 -4.94 31.91
N PHE A 96 11.45 -4.73 31.11
CA PHE A 96 11.41 -3.67 30.10
C PHE A 96 11.48 -2.27 30.75
N THR A 97 10.67 -2.04 31.77
CA THR A 97 10.64 -0.76 32.50
C THR A 97 11.98 -0.48 33.19
N SER A 98 12.60 -1.50 33.80
CA SER A 98 13.92 -1.37 34.43
C SER A 98 15.01 -1.02 33.42
N LYS A 99 15.01 -1.68 32.24
CA LYS A 99 15.96 -1.38 31.16
C LYS A 99 15.78 0.04 30.64
N LEU A 100 14.54 0.48 30.40
CA LEU A 100 14.24 1.85 29.96
C LEU A 100 14.71 2.89 30.99
N ALA A 101 14.47 2.65 32.27
CA ALA A 101 14.94 3.54 33.33
C ALA A 101 16.48 3.64 33.37
N ALA A 102 17.17 2.50 33.19
CA ALA A 102 18.63 2.48 33.14
C ALA A 102 19.20 3.22 31.92
N VAL A 103 18.56 3.12 30.79
CA VAL A 103 18.91 3.87 29.55
C VAL A 103 18.65 5.36 29.75
N ALA A 104 17.50 5.74 30.29
CA ALA A 104 17.12 7.12 30.54
C ALA A 104 18.09 7.82 31.54
N ALA A 105 18.50 7.12 32.61
CA ALA A 105 19.43 7.64 33.60
C ALA A 105 20.82 8.02 33.03
N LYS A 106 21.20 7.43 31.91
CA LYS A 106 22.44 7.70 31.17
C LYS A 106 22.22 8.60 29.94
N SER A 107 21.03 9.18 29.75
CA SER A 107 20.65 9.88 28.54
C SER A 107 20.90 9.05 27.27
N GLY A 108 20.79 7.73 27.40
CA GLY A 108 21.02 6.79 26.30
C GLY A 108 19.97 6.91 25.22
N GLN A 109 20.36 6.59 24.00
CA GLN A 109 19.50 6.69 22.83
C GLN A 109 18.52 5.52 22.74
N ILE A 110 17.26 5.82 22.41
CA ILE A 110 16.21 4.82 22.17
C ILE A 110 15.80 4.91 20.71
N ARG A 111 15.69 3.76 20.05
CA ARG A 111 15.21 3.67 18.67
C ARG A 111 14.03 2.73 18.61
N ILE A 112 12.91 3.22 18.03
CA ILE A 112 11.75 2.40 17.71
C ILE A 112 11.75 2.26 16.20
N VAL A 113 11.90 1.03 15.70
CA VAL A 113 11.87 0.74 14.26
C VAL A 113 10.57 0.02 13.93
N SER A 114 9.81 0.53 12.98
CA SER A 114 8.58 -0.10 12.54
C SER A 114 8.30 0.19 11.06
N ASN A 115 7.38 -0.57 10.47
CA ASN A 115 6.73 -0.15 9.23
C ASN A 115 5.79 1.05 9.48
N SER A 116 5.17 1.56 8.41
CA SER A 116 4.16 2.63 8.51
C SER A 116 3.02 2.25 9.45
N ILE A 117 2.80 3.09 10.44
CA ILE A 117 1.72 2.92 11.43
C ILE A 117 0.53 3.74 10.97
N LEU A 118 -0.58 3.04 10.66
CA LEU A 118 -1.83 3.68 10.22
C LEU A 118 -2.75 4.05 11.40
N SER A 119 -2.66 3.31 12.51
CA SER A 119 -3.50 3.48 13.70
C SER A 119 -3.26 4.82 14.41
N PRO A 120 -4.27 5.70 14.55
CA PRO A 120 -4.15 6.94 15.32
C PRO A 120 -3.84 6.68 16.79
N THR A 121 -4.42 5.61 17.37
CA THR A 121 -4.17 5.21 18.76
C THR A 121 -2.71 4.83 18.98
N THR A 122 -2.14 4.02 18.09
CA THR A 122 -0.72 3.64 18.18
C THR A 122 0.19 4.86 18.04
N LYS A 123 -0.13 5.78 17.12
CA LYS A 123 0.60 7.06 16.96
C LYS A 123 0.57 7.89 18.24
N LYS A 124 -0.58 7.95 18.92
CA LYS A 124 -0.73 8.67 20.21
C LYS A 124 0.15 8.03 21.29
N VAL A 125 0.10 6.70 21.44
CA VAL A 125 0.95 5.98 22.40
C VAL A 125 2.43 6.21 22.14
N LEU A 126 2.87 6.19 20.88
CA LEU A 126 4.24 6.51 20.51
C LEU A 126 4.63 7.95 20.87
N ALA A 127 3.75 8.92 20.67
CA ALA A 127 3.99 10.30 21.05
C ALA A 127 4.12 10.45 22.58
N GLU A 128 3.26 9.78 23.35
CA GLU A 128 3.34 9.74 24.83
C GLU A 128 4.64 9.08 25.30
N PHE A 129 5.05 7.98 24.66
CA PHE A 129 6.32 7.32 24.95
C PHE A 129 7.51 8.24 24.67
N THR A 130 7.52 8.91 23.51
CA THR A 130 8.59 9.85 23.14
C THR A 130 8.65 11.06 24.09
N ALA A 131 7.51 11.55 24.54
CA ALA A 131 7.45 12.63 25.53
C ALA A 131 8.04 12.19 26.89
N LYS A 132 7.81 10.93 27.29
CA LYS A 132 8.39 10.36 28.51
C LYS A 132 9.88 10.07 28.39
N TYR A 133 10.35 9.68 27.21
CA TYR A 133 11.74 9.35 26.91
C TYR A 133 12.26 10.20 25.74
N PRO A 134 12.71 11.46 25.99
CA PRO A 134 13.01 12.44 24.93
C PRO A 134 14.13 12.06 23.97
N THR A 135 14.98 11.09 24.33
CA THR A 135 16.04 10.57 23.45
C THR A 135 15.52 9.54 22.43
N THR A 136 14.20 9.28 22.44
CA THR A 136 13.58 8.33 21.53
C THR A 136 13.44 8.91 20.13
N GLN A 137 13.83 8.13 19.14
CA GLN A 137 13.54 8.37 17.72
C GLN A 137 12.73 7.22 17.14
N HIS A 138 11.65 7.56 16.41
CA HIS A 138 10.87 6.60 15.64
C HIS A 138 11.38 6.58 14.20
N VAL A 139 11.92 5.44 13.78
CA VAL A 139 12.41 5.20 12.42
C VAL A 139 11.39 4.35 11.69
N VAL A 140 10.77 4.91 10.66
CA VAL A 140 9.78 4.20 9.84
C VAL A 140 10.45 3.67 8.59
N TYR A 141 10.32 2.36 8.34
CA TYR A 141 10.84 1.70 7.16
C TYR A 141 9.82 0.70 6.60
N ASP A 142 9.47 0.85 5.35
CA ASP A 142 8.56 -0.06 4.65
C ASP A 142 9.34 -0.92 3.65
N ALA A 143 9.23 -2.25 3.75
CA ALA A 143 9.87 -3.19 2.84
C ALA A 143 9.38 -3.03 1.37
N ASN A 144 8.15 -2.57 1.18
CA ASN A 144 7.61 -2.10 -0.10
C ASN A 144 7.52 -0.56 -0.05
N PRO A 145 8.59 0.16 -0.38
CA PRO A 145 8.68 1.59 -0.13
C PRO A 145 7.89 2.41 -1.16
N ALA A 146 7.55 3.65 -0.74
CA ALA A 146 7.11 4.71 -1.64
C ALA A 146 7.96 5.98 -1.44
N TYR A 147 9.16 5.83 -0.89
CA TYR A 147 10.05 6.95 -0.55
C TYR A 147 10.37 7.82 -1.76
N GLY A 148 10.75 7.21 -2.91
CA GLY A 148 11.02 7.96 -4.13
C GLY A 148 9.82 8.77 -4.62
N LEU A 149 8.63 8.18 -4.61
CA LEU A 149 7.39 8.86 -4.99
C LEU A 149 7.07 10.01 -4.03
N THR A 150 7.24 9.80 -2.73
CA THR A 150 7.03 10.81 -1.69
C THR A 150 8.01 11.99 -1.86
N GLN A 151 9.30 11.71 -2.14
CA GLN A 151 10.29 12.75 -2.40
C GLN A 151 9.99 13.56 -3.67
N ALA A 152 9.53 12.91 -4.74
CA ALA A 152 9.13 13.58 -5.97
C ALA A 152 7.91 14.52 -5.80
N HIS A 153 7.13 14.33 -4.71
CA HIS A 153 5.95 15.13 -4.38
C HIS A 153 6.12 15.98 -3.11
N GLY A 154 7.34 16.41 -2.81
CA GLY A 154 7.60 17.34 -1.71
C GLY A 154 7.44 16.75 -0.31
N GLY A 155 7.62 15.45 -0.15
CA GLY A 155 7.57 14.76 1.15
C GLY A 155 6.20 14.18 1.52
N ALA A 156 5.22 14.26 0.63
CA ALA A 156 3.88 13.71 0.84
C ALA A 156 3.49 12.74 -0.28
N LEU A 157 2.87 11.62 0.09
CA LEU A 157 2.33 10.69 -0.89
C LEU A 157 1.02 11.23 -1.46
N PRO A 158 0.92 11.48 -2.79
CA PRO A 158 -0.30 11.99 -3.39
C PRO A 158 -1.40 10.93 -3.41
N ASN A 159 -2.65 11.36 -3.42
CA ASN A 159 -3.78 10.47 -3.66
C ASN A 159 -3.85 10.14 -5.16
N ILE A 160 -3.91 8.85 -5.47
CA ILE A 160 -4.01 8.30 -6.83
C ILE A 160 -5.41 7.71 -7.00
N ASP A 161 -6.09 8.09 -8.08
CA ASP A 161 -7.43 7.58 -8.42
C ASP A 161 -7.46 7.00 -9.85
N PHE A 162 -7.31 5.68 -9.93
CA PHE A 162 -7.42 4.94 -11.20
C PHE A 162 -8.85 4.94 -11.77
N SER A 163 -9.87 5.24 -10.96
CA SER A 163 -11.26 5.28 -11.45
C SER A 163 -11.55 6.43 -12.40
N GLN A 164 -10.69 7.45 -12.42
CA GLN A 164 -10.77 8.59 -13.32
C GLN A 164 -9.97 8.39 -14.62
N ALA A 165 -9.18 7.32 -14.71
CA ALA A 165 -8.26 7.13 -15.82
C ALA A 165 -8.90 6.41 -17.00
N LYS A 166 -8.77 6.99 -18.20
CA LYS A 166 -9.06 6.36 -19.50
C LYS A 166 -7.84 5.62 -20.04
N THR A 167 -6.64 6.15 -19.80
CA THR A 167 -5.37 5.51 -20.15
C THR A 167 -4.47 5.45 -18.94
N MET A 168 -3.98 4.25 -18.64
CA MET A 168 -3.09 3.95 -17.53
C MET A 168 -1.80 3.37 -18.08
N VAL A 169 -0.67 3.90 -17.62
CA VAL A 169 0.66 3.34 -17.89
C VAL A 169 1.35 3.07 -16.57
N SER A 170 1.82 1.85 -16.38
CA SER A 170 2.60 1.45 -15.22
C SER A 170 3.98 0.98 -15.66
N ILE A 171 5.03 1.46 -14.99
CA ILE A 171 6.41 1.03 -15.12
C ILE A 171 6.81 0.35 -13.83
N GLY A 172 6.78 -1.00 -13.80
CA GLY A 172 7.16 -1.80 -12.65
C GLY A 172 6.23 -1.72 -11.43
N ALA A 173 5.17 -0.91 -11.44
CA ALA A 173 4.24 -0.80 -10.32
C ALA A 173 3.17 -1.90 -10.38
N ASP A 174 3.24 -2.87 -9.45
CA ASP A 174 2.21 -3.90 -9.31
C ASP A 174 1.04 -3.39 -8.45
N PHE A 175 0.29 -2.42 -8.97
CA PHE A 175 -0.77 -1.74 -8.23
C PHE A 175 -2.01 -2.62 -7.97
N LEU A 176 -2.15 -3.76 -8.65
CA LEU A 176 -3.18 -4.76 -8.35
C LEU A 176 -2.72 -5.82 -7.34
N GLY A 177 -1.41 -5.91 -7.05
CA GLY A 177 -0.85 -6.95 -6.19
C GLY A 177 -0.16 -6.45 -4.92
N SER A 178 0.81 -5.54 -5.04
CA SER A 178 1.68 -5.18 -3.92
C SER A 178 2.02 -3.69 -3.78
N TRP A 179 1.80 -2.86 -4.82
CA TRP A 179 2.23 -1.48 -4.81
C TRP A 179 1.28 -0.59 -4.04
N ILE A 180 1.77 0.13 -3.04
CA ILE A 180 1.12 1.12 -2.15
C ILE A 180 -0.18 0.61 -1.50
N ALA A 181 -1.30 0.62 -2.21
CA ALA A 181 -2.63 0.30 -1.70
C ALA A 181 -3.41 -0.60 -2.69
N PRO A 182 -2.96 -1.87 -2.90
CA PRO A 182 -3.50 -2.72 -3.97
C PRO A 182 -4.99 -3.00 -3.84
N THR A 183 -5.52 -3.09 -2.62
CA THR A 183 -6.94 -3.29 -2.37
C THR A 183 -7.79 -2.11 -2.88
N GLU A 184 -7.35 -0.89 -2.60
CA GLU A 184 -8.01 0.33 -3.05
C GLU A 184 -7.89 0.49 -4.57
N PHE A 185 -6.68 0.33 -5.10
CA PHE A 185 -6.41 0.47 -6.53
C PHE A 185 -7.12 -0.58 -7.38
N ALA A 186 -7.26 -1.82 -6.89
CA ALA A 186 -8.05 -2.83 -7.56
C ALA A 186 -9.54 -2.46 -7.64
N ALA A 187 -10.11 -1.87 -6.58
CA ALA A 187 -11.48 -1.35 -6.60
C ALA A 187 -11.66 -0.23 -7.64
N GLN A 188 -10.73 0.72 -7.67
CA GLN A 188 -10.74 1.84 -8.60
C GLN A 188 -10.56 1.37 -10.05
N TRP A 189 -9.59 0.49 -10.31
CA TRP A 189 -9.31 -0.07 -11.63
C TRP A 189 -10.51 -0.86 -12.17
N ALA A 190 -11.16 -1.67 -11.32
CA ALA A 190 -12.32 -2.46 -11.73
C ALA A 190 -13.50 -1.61 -12.22
N ILE A 191 -13.68 -0.39 -11.71
CA ILE A 191 -14.75 0.53 -12.14
C ILE A 191 -14.62 0.85 -13.63
N THR A 192 -13.41 1.17 -14.09
CA THR A 192 -13.14 1.56 -15.48
C THR A 192 -13.01 0.36 -16.44
N ARG A 193 -12.95 -0.86 -15.90
CA ARG A 193 -12.81 -2.12 -16.66
C ARG A 193 -14.12 -2.89 -16.82
N LYS A 194 -15.21 -2.43 -16.21
CA LYS A 194 -16.54 -3.00 -16.39
C LYS A 194 -17.15 -2.56 -17.70
N VAL A 195 -17.30 -3.49 -18.63
CA VAL A 195 -17.85 -3.24 -19.97
C VAL A 195 -19.40 -3.14 -19.98
N GLY A 196 -20.06 -3.39 -18.83
CA GLY A 196 -21.51 -3.54 -18.76
C GLY A 196 -22.35 -2.26 -18.85
N SER A 197 -21.79 -1.08 -18.60
CA SER A 197 -22.52 0.20 -18.63
C SER A 197 -22.11 0.99 -19.86
N ALA A 198 -22.92 0.85 -20.92
CA ALA A 198 -22.79 1.73 -22.09
C ALA A 198 -23.42 3.09 -21.76
N LYS A 199 -22.66 4.18 -21.80
CA LYS A 199 -23.22 5.51 -22.01
C LYS A 199 -23.39 5.70 -23.52
N ASP A 200 -24.57 6.08 -23.94
CA ASP A 200 -24.92 6.37 -25.36
C ASP A 200 -24.67 5.21 -26.34
N GLY A 201 -24.90 3.97 -25.89
CA GLY A 201 -24.79 2.78 -26.75
C GLY A 201 -23.33 2.34 -27.06
N LYS A 202 -22.32 3.11 -26.67
CA LYS A 202 -20.90 2.77 -26.87
C LYS A 202 -20.30 2.21 -25.58
N LYS A 203 -19.83 0.97 -25.66
CA LYS A 203 -19.07 0.35 -24.57
C LYS A 203 -17.66 0.90 -24.59
N THR A 204 -17.24 1.56 -23.50
CA THR A 204 -15.87 2.07 -23.32
C THR A 204 -15.22 1.37 -22.16
N MET A 205 -13.91 1.10 -22.27
CA MET A 205 -13.08 0.52 -21.24
C MET A 205 -11.77 1.29 -21.21
N SER A 206 -11.22 1.50 -20.01
CA SER A 206 -9.90 2.09 -19.87
C SER A 206 -8.83 1.23 -20.55
N ARG A 207 -7.76 1.84 -21.02
CA ARG A 207 -6.62 1.16 -21.61
C ARG A 207 -5.46 1.11 -20.65
N HIS A 208 -4.87 -0.08 -20.49
CA HIS A 208 -3.81 -0.32 -19.51
C HIS A 208 -2.56 -0.87 -20.21
N TYR A 209 -1.45 -0.15 -20.06
CA TYR A 209 -0.10 -0.52 -20.48
C TYR A 209 0.75 -0.86 -19.28
N GLN A 210 1.41 -2.02 -19.31
CA GLN A 210 2.35 -2.44 -18.27
C GLN A 210 3.73 -2.68 -18.87
N PHE A 211 4.72 -1.95 -18.38
CA PHE A 211 6.14 -2.18 -18.63
C PHE A 211 6.77 -2.74 -17.37
N GLU A 212 7.36 -3.95 -17.43
CA GLU A 212 7.85 -4.62 -16.21
C GLU A 212 8.95 -5.63 -16.52
N SER A 213 9.75 -5.96 -15.51
CA SER A 213 10.83 -6.94 -15.66
C SER A 213 10.39 -8.37 -15.38
N ILE A 214 9.40 -8.55 -14.51
CA ILE A 214 8.79 -9.83 -14.15
C ILE A 214 7.27 -9.73 -14.30
N LEU A 215 6.61 -10.86 -14.55
CA LEU A 215 5.14 -10.89 -14.65
C LEU A 215 4.50 -10.65 -13.28
N SER A 216 3.79 -9.54 -13.17
CA SER A 216 3.00 -9.18 -11.98
C SER A 216 1.50 -9.46 -12.17
N ASN A 217 0.71 -9.35 -11.09
CA ASN A 217 -0.75 -9.38 -11.20
C ASN A 217 -1.26 -8.25 -12.11
N THR A 218 -0.65 -7.08 -12.02
CA THR A 218 -0.96 -5.92 -12.87
C THR A 218 -0.66 -6.22 -14.33
N GLY A 219 0.52 -6.81 -14.61
CA GLY A 219 0.92 -7.16 -15.97
C GLY A 219 0.08 -8.27 -16.60
N ALA A 220 -0.38 -9.24 -15.80
CA ALA A 220 -1.29 -10.29 -16.27
C ALA A 220 -2.67 -9.77 -16.68
N ASN A 221 -3.07 -8.59 -16.21
CA ASN A 221 -4.35 -7.94 -16.50
C ASN A 221 -4.22 -6.73 -17.45
N ALA A 222 -3.04 -6.45 -17.98
CA ALA A 222 -2.81 -5.34 -18.91
C ALA A 222 -3.29 -5.67 -20.34
N ASP A 223 -3.73 -4.63 -21.07
CA ASP A 223 -4.08 -4.77 -22.50
C ASP A 223 -2.80 -4.90 -23.35
N TYR A 224 -1.75 -4.19 -22.94
CA TYR A 224 -0.44 -4.22 -23.60
C TYR A 224 0.66 -4.37 -22.54
N ARG A 225 1.46 -5.38 -22.69
CA ARG A 225 2.58 -5.66 -21.80
C ARG A 225 3.88 -5.73 -22.60
N ALA A 226 4.94 -5.10 -22.09
CA ALA A 226 6.29 -5.25 -22.62
C ALA A 226 7.29 -5.38 -21.48
N THR A 227 8.40 -6.07 -21.77
CA THR A 227 9.44 -6.33 -20.79
C THR A 227 10.68 -5.48 -21.04
N TYR A 228 11.37 -5.15 -19.95
CA TYR A 228 12.66 -4.48 -19.95
C TYR A 228 13.59 -5.12 -18.90
N LYS A 229 14.89 -4.89 -19.01
CA LYS A 229 15.86 -5.33 -17.98
C LYS A 229 15.73 -4.40 -16.76
N PRO A 230 15.79 -4.89 -15.49
CA PRO A 230 15.67 -4.05 -14.30
C PRO A 230 16.57 -2.80 -14.33
N SER A 231 17.79 -2.92 -14.84
CA SER A 231 18.73 -1.80 -15.00
C SER A 231 18.30 -0.73 -16.02
N GLN A 232 17.23 -0.97 -16.77
CA GLN A 232 16.72 -0.05 -17.80
C GLN A 232 15.49 0.73 -17.35
N GLU A 233 15.01 0.56 -16.12
CA GLU A 233 13.78 1.18 -15.63
C GLU A 233 13.78 2.70 -15.83
N GLY A 234 14.85 3.40 -15.44
CA GLY A 234 15.00 4.83 -15.67
C GLY A 234 14.98 5.22 -17.15
N LEU A 235 15.58 4.40 -18.02
CA LEU A 235 15.55 4.64 -19.47
C LEU A 235 14.15 4.47 -20.05
N VAL A 236 13.36 3.52 -19.54
CA VAL A 236 11.95 3.36 -19.94
C VAL A 236 11.15 4.60 -19.55
N ALA A 237 11.33 5.10 -18.32
CA ALA A 237 10.65 6.30 -17.84
C ALA A 237 10.99 7.53 -18.69
N VAL A 238 12.28 7.78 -18.96
CA VAL A 238 12.72 8.91 -19.80
C VAL A 238 12.26 8.75 -21.24
N SER A 239 12.28 7.53 -21.80
CA SER A 239 11.80 7.28 -23.16
C SER A 239 10.31 7.54 -23.31
N LEU A 240 9.51 7.17 -22.30
CA LEU A 240 8.08 7.49 -22.28
C LEU A 240 7.86 9.01 -22.17
N TYR A 241 8.60 9.68 -21.27
CA TYR A 241 8.57 11.14 -21.17
C TYR A 241 8.87 11.80 -22.51
N ASN A 242 9.96 11.42 -23.16
CA ASN A 242 10.38 12.00 -24.46
C ASN A 242 9.32 11.76 -25.56
N ALA A 243 8.71 10.57 -25.60
CA ALA A 243 7.64 10.29 -26.55
C ALA A 243 6.40 11.16 -26.30
N VAL A 244 6.04 11.41 -25.03
CA VAL A 244 4.95 12.34 -24.67
C VAL A 244 5.36 13.78 -24.95
N ALA A 245 6.58 14.18 -24.60
CA ALA A 245 7.12 15.53 -24.85
C ALA A 245 7.06 15.88 -26.34
N LEU A 246 7.48 14.97 -27.21
CA LEU A 246 7.40 15.17 -28.67
C LEU A 246 5.96 15.46 -29.12
N LEU A 247 4.97 14.76 -28.57
CA LEU A 247 3.56 14.91 -28.94
C LEU A 247 2.91 16.16 -28.35
N THR A 248 3.46 16.69 -27.25
CA THR A 248 2.94 17.86 -26.54
C THR A 248 3.71 19.16 -26.80
N GLY A 249 4.81 19.08 -27.57
CA GLY A 249 5.68 20.24 -27.84
C GLY A 249 6.60 20.60 -26.68
N ALA A 250 6.79 19.72 -25.70
CA ALA A 250 7.71 19.95 -24.58
C ALA A 250 9.16 19.57 -24.95
N ALA A 251 10.13 20.07 -24.19
CA ALA A 251 11.53 19.76 -24.40
C ALA A 251 11.84 18.29 -24.01
N ALA A 252 12.59 17.59 -24.86
CA ALA A 252 13.06 16.24 -24.56
C ALA A 252 14.25 16.28 -23.59
N VAL A 253 14.43 15.20 -22.84
CA VAL A 253 15.59 14.97 -21.98
C VAL A 253 16.59 14.08 -22.69
N PRO A 254 17.89 14.45 -22.73
CA PRO A 254 18.91 13.58 -23.31
C PRO A 254 18.96 12.21 -22.60
N ALA A 255 18.86 11.14 -23.35
CA ALA A 255 18.97 9.78 -22.84
C ALA A 255 19.45 8.81 -23.92
N ALA A 256 19.99 7.67 -23.51
CA ALA A 256 20.29 6.59 -24.41
C ALA A 256 19.00 6.03 -25.03
N ALA A 257 19.03 5.74 -26.32
CA ALA A 257 17.88 5.17 -27.01
C ALA A 257 17.61 3.74 -26.50
N ILE A 258 16.35 3.46 -26.18
CA ILE A 258 15.87 2.13 -25.86
C ILE A 258 14.63 1.82 -26.71
N LYS A 259 14.56 0.60 -27.22
CA LYS A 259 13.40 0.15 -27.98
C LYS A 259 12.52 -0.75 -27.12
N ILE A 260 11.35 -0.26 -26.75
CA ILE A 260 10.35 -0.99 -25.96
C ILE A 260 9.07 -1.11 -26.77
N ALA A 261 8.54 -2.31 -26.88
CA ALA A 261 7.28 -2.55 -27.56
C ALA A 261 6.14 -1.72 -26.91
N HIS A 262 5.24 -1.21 -27.75
CA HIS A 262 4.05 -0.44 -27.31
C HIS A 262 4.31 0.93 -26.65
N LEU A 263 5.57 1.36 -26.44
CA LEU A 263 5.85 2.62 -25.75
C LEU A 263 5.31 3.85 -26.49
N GLU A 264 5.55 3.94 -27.80
CA GLU A 264 5.04 5.05 -28.62
C GLU A 264 3.50 5.04 -28.69
N LYS A 265 2.90 3.86 -28.72
CA LYS A 265 1.43 3.72 -28.69
C LYS A 265 0.87 4.19 -27.35
N ALA A 266 1.54 3.82 -26.23
CA ALA A 266 1.15 4.30 -24.91
C ALA A 266 1.24 5.82 -24.80
N ALA A 267 2.30 6.44 -25.33
CA ALA A 267 2.44 7.91 -25.36
C ALA A 267 1.29 8.58 -26.15
N LYS A 268 0.94 8.06 -27.33
CA LYS A 268 -0.19 8.57 -28.14
C LYS A 268 -1.51 8.47 -27.39
N ASP A 269 -1.79 7.33 -26.76
CA ASP A 269 -3.04 7.12 -26.03
C ASP A 269 -3.12 7.98 -24.75
N LEU A 270 -2.00 8.20 -24.05
CA LEU A 270 -1.88 9.13 -22.92
C LEU A 270 -2.23 10.57 -23.32
N VAL A 271 -1.68 11.04 -24.43
CA VAL A 271 -1.94 12.40 -24.91
C VAL A 271 -3.37 12.52 -25.42
N ALA A 272 -3.89 11.51 -26.11
CA ALA A 272 -5.28 11.49 -26.60
C ALA A 272 -6.30 11.52 -25.45
N SER A 273 -5.96 11.04 -24.27
CA SER A 273 -6.81 11.07 -23.07
C SER A 273 -6.30 12.08 -22.01
N LYS A 274 -5.69 13.17 -22.45
CA LYS A 274 -5.19 14.25 -21.56
C LYS A 274 -6.27 14.67 -20.55
N GLY A 275 -5.88 14.83 -19.27
CA GLY A 275 -6.80 15.09 -18.17
C GLY A 275 -7.48 13.84 -17.58
N ALA A 276 -7.40 12.70 -18.25
CA ALA A 276 -7.90 11.39 -17.79
C ALA A 276 -6.85 10.29 -18.03
N SER A 277 -5.59 10.63 -17.90
CA SER A 277 -4.43 9.75 -18.04
C SER A 277 -3.67 9.65 -16.72
N ILE A 278 -2.99 8.53 -16.50
CA ILE A 278 -2.11 8.37 -15.36
C ILE A 278 -0.90 7.52 -15.73
N ILE A 279 0.27 7.94 -15.24
CA ILE A 279 1.50 7.16 -15.27
C ILE A 279 1.97 6.92 -13.83
N VAL A 280 2.26 5.66 -13.50
CA VAL A 280 2.83 5.26 -12.21
C VAL A 280 4.11 4.46 -12.40
N SER A 281 5.01 4.51 -11.42
CA SER A 281 6.22 3.68 -11.40
C SER A 281 6.40 3.01 -10.05
N GLY A 282 6.86 1.77 -10.09
CA GLY A 282 7.28 0.99 -8.92
C GLY A 282 8.68 1.35 -8.41
N SER A 283 9.41 2.21 -9.13
CA SER A 283 10.75 2.63 -8.74
C SER A 283 10.75 3.39 -7.42
N ASN A 284 11.71 3.06 -6.56
CA ASN A 284 11.96 3.82 -5.33
C ASN A 284 13.04 4.91 -5.52
N ASP A 285 13.55 5.08 -6.73
CA ASP A 285 14.48 6.14 -7.09
C ASP A 285 13.73 7.48 -7.24
N PRO A 286 14.05 8.51 -6.43
CA PRO A 286 13.42 9.82 -6.53
C PRO A 286 13.57 10.48 -7.92
N GLU A 287 14.67 10.25 -8.62
CA GLU A 287 14.92 10.87 -9.93
C GLU A 287 14.01 10.23 -11.01
N VAL A 288 13.83 8.90 -10.96
CA VAL A 288 12.84 8.23 -11.82
C VAL A 288 11.43 8.76 -11.54
N GLN A 289 11.07 8.91 -10.27
CA GLN A 289 9.75 9.40 -9.88
C GLN A 289 9.54 10.88 -10.30
N LYS A 290 10.57 11.71 -10.32
CA LYS A 290 10.49 13.08 -10.87
C LYS A 290 10.17 13.07 -12.36
N VAL A 291 10.77 12.17 -13.15
CA VAL A 291 10.46 12.00 -14.57
C VAL A 291 9.00 11.57 -14.75
N ILE A 292 8.51 10.64 -13.93
CA ILE A 292 7.11 10.21 -13.93
C ILE A 292 6.17 11.38 -13.59
N ALA A 293 6.50 12.18 -12.57
CA ALA A 293 5.73 13.37 -12.19
C ALA A 293 5.68 14.40 -13.32
N ALA A 294 6.81 14.65 -13.99
CA ALA A 294 6.88 15.52 -15.16
C ALA A 294 6.00 15.00 -16.31
N THR A 295 6.03 13.69 -16.59
CA THR A 295 5.17 13.08 -17.61
C THR A 295 3.69 13.24 -17.26
N ASN A 296 3.32 13.03 -15.99
CA ASN A 296 1.95 13.25 -15.50
C ASN A 296 1.50 14.70 -15.67
N SER A 297 2.41 15.68 -15.48
CA SER A 297 2.12 17.08 -15.73
C SER A 297 1.79 17.36 -17.21
N LEU A 298 2.56 16.79 -18.14
CA LEU A 298 2.33 16.96 -19.58
C LEU A 298 0.96 16.41 -20.02
N VAL A 299 0.51 15.32 -19.43
CA VAL A 299 -0.78 14.70 -19.75
C VAL A 299 -1.93 15.19 -18.89
N GLY A 300 -1.71 16.17 -18.01
CA GLY A 300 -2.74 16.79 -17.18
C GLY A 300 -3.35 15.86 -16.14
N ALA A 301 -2.55 14.98 -15.54
CA ALA A 301 -3.00 14.02 -14.53
C ALA A 301 -3.34 14.68 -13.19
N TYR A 302 -2.63 15.76 -12.85
CA TYR A 302 -2.82 16.47 -11.58
C TYR A 302 -4.16 17.21 -11.53
N GLY A 303 -4.86 17.08 -10.41
CA GLY A 303 -6.22 17.58 -10.20
C GLY A 303 -7.33 16.64 -10.66
N THR A 304 -6.99 15.51 -11.31
CA THR A 304 -7.93 14.47 -11.75
C THR A 304 -7.53 13.10 -11.24
N THR A 305 -6.62 12.40 -11.92
CA THR A 305 -6.14 11.08 -11.54
C THR A 305 -5.10 11.11 -10.43
N ILE A 306 -4.44 12.24 -10.20
CA ILE A 306 -3.50 12.48 -9.10
C ILE A 306 -3.92 13.74 -8.36
N ASN A 307 -4.17 13.62 -7.04
CA ASN A 307 -4.54 14.75 -6.19
C ASN A 307 -3.49 14.96 -5.10
N THR A 308 -2.74 16.05 -5.20
CA THR A 308 -1.73 16.45 -4.21
C THR A 308 -2.30 17.23 -3.03
N GLY A 309 -3.55 17.68 -3.10
CA GLY A 309 -4.27 18.32 -1.99
C GLY A 309 -4.79 17.33 -0.94
N LEU A 310 -4.76 16.02 -1.27
CA LEU A 310 -5.12 14.93 -0.36
C LEU A 310 -3.88 14.08 -0.09
N THR A 311 -3.41 14.08 1.15
CA THR A 311 -2.26 13.27 1.56
C THR A 311 -2.71 11.87 1.96
N VAL A 312 -2.05 10.88 1.40
CA VAL A 312 -2.24 9.46 1.75
C VAL A 312 -1.21 9.05 2.79
N HIS A 313 -1.63 8.32 3.82
CA HIS A 313 -0.78 7.92 4.93
C HIS A 313 -0.25 6.49 4.85
N TYR A 314 -0.34 5.85 3.69
CA TYR A 314 0.34 4.58 3.40
C TYR A 314 1.84 4.79 3.18
N ARG A 315 2.66 3.77 3.44
CA ARG A 315 4.07 3.72 3.03
C ARG A 315 4.86 4.99 3.38
N GLN A 316 4.83 5.38 4.65
CA GLN A 316 5.53 6.57 5.15
C GLN A 316 7.00 6.30 5.50
N GLY A 317 7.55 5.15 5.07
CA GLY A 317 8.95 4.78 5.28
C GLY A 317 9.91 5.85 4.75
N ASN A 318 10.96 6.11 5.52
CA ASN A 318 12.02 7.06 5.17
C ASN A 318 13.36 6.32 5.08
N ASP A 319 13.80 6.04 3.86
CA ASP A 319 15.01 5.27 3.59
C ASP A 319 16.28 5.98 4.09
N ALA A 320 16.32 7.32 4.05
CA ALA A 320 17.44 8.09 4.58
C ALA A 320 17.54 7.97 6.11
N ALA A 321 16.40 8.02 6.81
CA ALA A 321 16.37 7.82 8.26
C ALA A 321 16.78 6.39 8.63
N MET A 322 16.38 5.39 7.86
CA MET A 322 16.80 3.99 8.07
C MET A 322 18.31 3.81 7.83
N ALA A 323 18.85 4.41 6.77
CA ALA A 323 20.28 4.37 6.50
C ALA A 323 21.11 5.02 7.63
N ASN A 324 20.61 6.13 8.21
CA ASN A 324 21.24 6.77 9.35
C ASN A 324 21.18 5.88 10.61
N PHE A 325 20.02 5.28 10.89
CA PHE A 325 19.86 4.33 11.98
C PHE A 325 20.85 3.15 11.88
N ILE A 326 21.03 2.58 10.69
CA ILE A 326 21.98 1.49 10.48
C ILE A 326 23.43 1.94 10.81
N LYS A 327 23.81 3.16 10.39
CA LYS A 327 25.12 3.72 10.71
C LYS A 327 25.31 3.95 12.21
N GLU A 328 24.29 4.50 12.88
CA GLU A 328 24.30 4.71 14.34
C GLU A 328 24.41 3.37 15.08
N ALA A 329 23.61 2.38 14.68
CA ALA A 329 23.63 1.05 15.31
C ALA A 329 24.96 0.29 15.10
N ALA A 330 25.64 0.54 13.97
CA ALA A 330 26.96 -0.04 13.70
C ALA A 330 28.11 0.66 14.49
N ALA A 331 27.90 1.89 14.90
CA ALA A 331 28.88 2.65 15.69
C ALA A 331 28.78 2.39 17.21
N GLY A 332 27.70 1.81 17.71
CA GLY A 332 27.48 1.45 19.13
C GLY A 332 26.59 2.45 19.85
#